data_98613cc80adbc76a0fc3cae5e9c18f42
#
_entry.id   98613cc80adbc76a0fc3cae5e9c18f42
#
_cell.length_a   1.000
_cell.length_b   1.000
_cell.length_c   1.000
_cell.angle_alpha   90.00
_cell.angle_beta   90.00
_cell.angle_gamma   90.00
#
_symmetry.space_group_name_H-M   'P 1'
#
loop_
_entity.id
_entity.type
_entity.pdbx_description
1 polymer ?
#
loop_
_entity_poly.entity_id
_entity_poly.type
_entity_poly.pdbx_seq_one_letter_code
_entity_poly.pdbx_strand_id
1 'polypeptide(L)'
;MNYITFESTRPFDLVLLGRVAVDFNPVDYFQPLEECTTFKKYVGGSPANIAVGAARHGMKIGFFARVSDDQLGDFVTHFFQKEGIDTSRIRRCENGEKIGLTFTEILSRADSSILLYRNCIADLQLPPDDIDEEYIRNTKALLISGTSLAASPSREAALKAVMLAKRFGTKIIFDVDYRSYSWKNKDEISIYYSMVAREADIIMGSREEFDLMEALIEPGRDDLKSAAYWHAQNAKIVIIKHGKRGSTAYTCDGKQYTVRPFPVDALKSFGGGDGYGAGFLYGLYSGWEMYDCLEFGCAQASMMVAAHSCSEEMPRAEEIHAFIRASKEKYGETVCCDREEM
;
A
#
# COMPACT_ATOMS: atom_id res chain seq x y z
N MET A 1 -8.08 21.03 6.93
CA MET A 1 -9.51 20.72 6.59
C MET A 1 -9.64 19.20 6.53
N ASN A 2 -10.54 18.61 7.29
CA ASN A 2 -10.59 17.14 7.42
C ASN A 2 -11.50 16.55 6.31
N TYR A 3 -10.89 15.99 5.24
CA TYR A 3 -11.63 15.40 4.11
C TYR A 3 -12.29 14.07 4.47
N ILE A 4 -11.78 13.38 5.50
CA ILE A 4 -12.29 12.09 5.97
C ILE A 4 -12.45 12.11 7.47
N THR A 5 -13.63 11.76 7.95
CA THR A 5 -13.89 11.60 9.39
C THR A 5 -13.89 10.12 9.73
N PHE A 6 -13.04 9.74 10.66
CA PHE A 6 -12.97 8.38 11.18
C PHE A 6 -13.82 8.25 12.45
N GLU A 7 -14.53 7.14 12.59
CA GLU A 7 -15.32 6.83 13.78
C GLU A 7 -14.41 6.54 14.98
N SER A 8 -14.38 7.45 15.96
CA SER A 8 -13.39 7.42 17.05
C SER A 8 -13.56 6.25 18.02
N THR A 9 -14.75 5.65 18.11
CA THR A 9 -15.07 4.60 19.08
C THR A 9 -14.61 3.21 18.65
N ARG A 10 -14.23 3.02 17.39
CA ARG A 10 -13.82 1.72 16.86
C ARG A 10 -12.41 1.36 17.30
N PRO A 11 -12.17 0.10 17.74
CA PRO A 11 -10.89 -0.31 18.31
C PRO A 11 -9.74 -0.40 17.31
N PHE A 12 -10.00 -0.76 16.04
CA PHE A 12 -8.98 -0.81 15.00
C PHE A 12 -8.94 0.47 14.19
N ASP A 13 -7.74 1.01 14.01
CA ASP A 13 -7.53 2.21 13.21
C ASP A 13 -7.53 1.88 11.71
N LEU A 14 -6.84 0.80 11.36
CA LEU A 14 -6.74 0.34 9.99
C LEU A 14 -6.67 -1.19 9.96
N VAL A 15 -7.51 -1.80 9.15
CA VAL A 15 -7.41 -3.21 8.78
C VAL A 15 -7.04 -3.29 7.30
N LEU A 16 -6.10 -4.17 6.96
CA LEU A 16 -5.64 -4.35 5.60
C LEU A 16 -6.02 -5.73 5.08
N LEU A 17 -6.32 -5.80 3.79
CA LEU A 17 -6.60 -7.03 3.06
C LEU A 17 -5.75 -7.06 1.79
N GLY A 18 -4.93 -8.09 1.65
CA GLY A 18 -4.10 -8.25 0.47
C GLY A 18 -2.91 -9.17 0.66
N ARG A 19 -1.94 -8.98 -0.19
CA ARG A 19 -0.76 -9.83 -0.28
C ARG A 19 0.14 -9.75 0.93
N VAL A 20 0.57 -10.91 1.39
CA VAL A 20 1.70 -11.09 2.30
C VAL A 20 2.68 -12.10 1.70
N ALA A 21 3.97 -11.81 1.79
CA ALA A 21 5.03 -12.59 1.15
C ALA A 21 6.28 -12.65 2.01
N VAL A 22 7.27 -13.42 1.57
CA VAL A 22 8.62 -13.38 2.12
C VAL A 22 9.57 -12.90 1.04
N ASP A 23 10.28 -11.82 1.35
CA ASP A 23 11.26 -11.22 0.46
C ASP A 23 12.67 -11.68 0.88
N PHE A 24 13.46 -12.10 -0.10
CA PHE A 24 14.87 -12.44 0.02
C PHE A 24 15.69 -11.36 -0.70
N ASN A 25 16.31 -10.48 0.06
CA ASN A 25 17.16 -9.42 -0.49
C ASN A 25 18.62 -9.83 -0.40
N PRO A 26 19.42 -9.70 -1.46
CA PRO A 26 20.83 -10.07 -1.45
C PRO A 26 21.60 -9.16 -0.50
N VAL A 27 22.54 -9.75 0.24
CA VAL A 27 23.50 -8.99 1.06
C VAL A 27 24.69 -8.55 0.20
N ASP A 28 25.06 -9.38 -0.75
CA ASP A 28 26.08 -9.18 -1.77
C ASP A 28 25.45 -8.62 -3.06
N TYR A 29 24.93 -7.39 -3.00
CA TYR A 29 24.28 -6.72 -4.14
C TYR A 29 25.29 -5.95 -5.04
N PHE A 30 24.77 -5.34 -6.12
CA PHE A 30 25.47 -4.75 -7.26
C PHE A 30 26.10 -5.79 -8.17
N GLN A 31 25.45 -6.94 -8.28
CA GLN A 31 25.76 -8.02 -9.20
C GLN A 31 24.47 -8.74 -9.61
N PRO A 32 24.48 -9.54 -10.68
CA PRO A 32 23.32 -10.32 -11.11
C PRO A 32 22.85 -11.29 -10.03
N LEU A 33 21.54 -11.54 -9.98
CA LEU A 33 20.93 -12.43 -8.99
C LEU A 33 21.53 -13.84 -9.00
N GLU A 34 21.94 -14.33 -10.18
CA GLU A 34 22.58 -15.65 -10.37
C GLU A 34 23.96 -15.76 -9.69
N GLU A 35 24.60 -14.63 -9.40
CA GLU A 35 25.88 -14.57 -8.71
C GLU A 35 25.73 -14.32 -7.20
N CYS A 36 24.52 -13.91 -6.75
CA CYS A 36 24.26 -13.66 -5.35
C CYS A 36 24.21 -14.96 -4.54
N THR A 37 24.99 -15.04 -3.48
CA THR A 37 25.08 -16.26 -2.63
C THR A 37 24.48 -16.10 -1.26
N THR A 38 24.30 -14.86 -0.78
CA THR A 38 23.81 -14.56 0.57
C THR A 38 22.57 -13.68 0.52
N PHE A 39 21.52 -14.13 1.21
CA PHE A 39 20.25 -13.41 1.27
C PHE A 39 19.80 -13.20 2.70
N LYS A 40 19.23 -12.03 2.98
CA LYS A 40 18.48 -11.76 4.21
C LYS A 40 16.99 -11.83 3.94
N LYS A 41 16.28 -12.55 4.80
CA LYS A 41 14.84 -12.79 4.72
C LYS A 41 14.07 -11.70 5.43
N TYR A 42 12.98 -11.20 4.80
CA TYR A 42 12.09 -10.18 5.33
C TYR A 42 10.62 -10.54 5.07
N VAL A 43 9.70 -9.96 5.83
CA VAL A 43 8.29 -9.93 5.42
C VAL A 43 8.16 -8.95 4.27
N GLY A 44 7.38 -9.32 3.26
CA GLY A 44 7.10 -8.51 2.07
C GLY A 44 5.62 -8.50 1.71
N GLY A 45 5.31 -7.79 0.65
CA GLY A 45 3.95 -7.51 0.20
C GLY A 45 3.54 -6.08 0.54
N SER A 46 3.03 -5.31 -0.45
CA SER A 46 2.70 -3.91 -0.26
C SER A 46 1.78 -3.67 0.94
N PRO A 47 0.60 -4.33 1.07
CA PRO A 47 -0.24 -4.12 2.24
C PRO A 47 0.42 -4.56 3.56
N ALA A 48 1.28 -5.59 3.54
CA ALA A 48 2.03 -6.00 4.73
C ALA A 48 3.04 -4.92 5.16
N ASN A 49 3.75 -4.32 4.20
CA ASN A 49 4.68 -3.24 4.46
C ASN A 49 3.96 -1.98 4.99
N ILE A 50 2.81 -1.62 4.41
CA ILE A 50 1.96 -0.53 4.91
C ILE A 50 1.51 -0.81 6.34
N ALA A 51 1.08 -2.04 6.64
CA ALA A 51 0.66 -2.45 7.98
C ALA A 51 1.77 -2.27 9.01
N VAL A 52 3.00 -2.70 8.69
CA VAL A 52 4.18 -2.55 9.55
C VAL A 52 4.50 -1.07 9.78
N GLY A 53 4.52 -0.26 8.74
CA GLY A 53 4.76 1.19 8.85
C GLY A 53 3.74 1.86 9.75
N ALA A 54 2.45 1.62 9.50
CA ALA A 54 1.36 2.20 10.29
C ALA A 54 1.39 1.72 11.77
N ALA A 55 1.69 0.43 12.03
CA ALA A 55 1.84 -0.09 13.39
C ALA A 55 3.01 0.59 14.14
N ARG A 56 4.14 0.81 13.47
CA ARG A 56 5.29 1.51 14.05
C ARG A 56 5.03 2.99 14.36
N HIS A 57 4.02 3.58 13.73
CA HIS A 57 3.52 4.91 14.06
C HIS A 57 2.49 4.90 15.20
N GLY A 58 2.19 3.72 15.78
CA GLY A 58 1.29 3.58 16.91
C GLY A 58 -0.17 3.35 16.56
N MET A 59 -0.50 3.13 15.29
CA MET A 59 -1.85 2.77 14.87
C MET A 59 -2.21 1.32 15.27
N LYS A 60 -3.45 1.08 15.61
CA LYS A 60 -3.99 -0.27 15.91
C LYS A 60 -4.36 -0.96 14.61
N ILE A 61 -3.52 -1.89 14.20
CA ILE A 61 -3.59 -2.54 12.88
C ILE A 61 -4.10 -3.96 13.01
N GLY A 62 -4.98 -4.35 12.07
CA GLY A 62 -5.37 -5.73 11.84
C GLY A 62 -5.14 -6.15 10.40
N PHE A 63 -5.13 -7.46 10.13
CA PHE A 63 -4.81 -7.97 8.82
C PHE A 63 -5.63 -9.20 8.44
N PHE A 64 -6.26 -9.18 7.25
CA PHE A 64 -6.87 -10.35 6.63
C PHE A 64 -5.90 -10.98 5.64
N ALA A 65 -5.50 -12.23 5.88
CA ALA A 65 -4.67 -12.99 4.94
C ALA A 65 -4.81 -14.50 5.12
N ARG A 66 -4.37 -15.23 4.09
CA ARG A 66 -3.98 -16.63 4.18
C ARG A 66 -2.45 -16.73 4.06
N VAL A 67 -1.86 -17.59 4.88
CA VAL A 67 -0.42 -17.92 4.86
C VAL A 67 -0.24 -19.42 4.69
N SER A 68 0.94 -19.85 4.26
CA SER A 68 1.27 -21.28 4.17
C SER A 68 1.29 -21.95 5.55
N ASP A 69 1.00 -23.24 5.58
CA ASP A 69 1.16 -24.07 6.77
C ASP A 69 2.59 -24.65 6.81
N ASP A 70 3.56 -23.78 7.07
CA ASP A 70 4.98 -24.07 7.17
C ASP A 70 5.74 -22.97 7.91
N GLN A 71 7.05 -23.13 8.04
CA GLN A 71 7.94 -22.21 8.78
C GLN A 71 7.97 -20.80 8.21
N LEU A 72 7.63 -20.58 6.93
CA LEU A 72 7.56 -19.25 6.36
C LEU A 72 6.25 -18.55 6.72
N GLY A 73 5.14 -19.30 6.80
CA GLY A 73 3.89 -18.79 7.36
C GLY A 73 4.03 -18.46 8.86
N ASP A 74 4.79 -19.28 9.62
CA ASP A 74 5.14 -18.98 11.01
C ASP A 74 5.93 -17.69 11.11
N PHE A 75 6.94 -17.53 10.27
CA PHE A 75 7.79 -16.33 10.24
C PHE A 75 6.98 -15.06 10.06
N VAL A 76 6.07 -15.03 9.08
CA VAL A 76 5.21 -13.87 8.84
C VAL A 76 4.29 -13.58 10.02
N THR A 77 3.64 -14.61 10.56
CA THR A 77 2.69 -14.46 11.66
C THR A 77 3.39 -13.94 12.93
N HIS A 78 4.53 -14.52 13.27
CA HIS A 78 5.32 -14.08 14.43
C HIS A 78 5.89 -12.67 14.26
N PHE A 79 6.31 -12.31 13.04
CA PHE A 79 6.79 -10.96 12.75
C PHE A 79 5.66 -9.94 12.96
N PHE A 80 4.47 -10.20 12.46
CA PHE A 80 3.31 -9.31 12.65
C PHE A 80 2.95 -9.17 14.13
N GLN A 81 2.92 -10.27 14.88
CA GLN A 81 2.70 -10.24 16.33
C GLN A 81 3.74 -9.38 17.06
N LYS A 82 5.00 -9.49 16.67
CA LYS A 82 6.10 -8.67 17.25
C LYS A 82 5.94 -7.19 16.95
N GLU A 83 5.41 -6.83 15.77
CA GLU A 83 5.09 -5.44 15.38
C GLU A 83 3.76 -4.94 15.98
N GLY A 84 3.06 -5.76 16.78
CA GLY A 84 1.79 -5.39 17.41
C GLY A 84 0.59 -5.40 16.47
N ILE A 85 0.70 -6.04 15.32
CA ILE A 85 -0.39 -6.22 14.36
C ILE A 85 -1.28 -7.38 14.82
N ASP A 86 -2.59 -7.19 14.84
CA ASP A 86 -3.54 -8.24 15.16
C ASP A 86 -3.57 -9.29 14.05
N THR A 87 -3.22 -10.54 14.42
CA THR A 87 -3.14 -11.69 13.51
C THR A 87 -4.34 -12.63 13.65
N SER A 88 -5.38 -12.26 14.40
CA SER A 88 -6.54 -13.12 14.66
C SER A 88 -7.33 -13.47 13.40
N ARG A 89 -7.14 -12.74 12.30
CA ARG A 89 -7.75 -12.98 10.99
C ARG A 89 -6.74 -13.43 9.93
N ILE A 90 -5.55 -13.84 10.35
CA ILE A 90 -4.60 -14.56 9.49
C ILE A 90 -4.86 -16.06 9.67
N ARG A 91 -5.18 -16.73 8.57
CA ARG A 91 -5.50 -18.16 8.55
C ARG A 91 -4.43 -18.94 7.78
N ARG A 92 -4.26 -20.21 8.12
CA ARG A 92 -3.40 -21.10 7.37
C ARG A 92 -4.14 -21.73 6.21
N CYS A 93 -3.43 -21.97 5.13
CA CYS A 93 -3.92 -22.80 4.03
C CYS A 93 -3.78 -24.27 4.39
N GLU A 94 -4.72 -25.10 3.90
CA GLU A 94 -4.83 -26.51 4.27
C GLU A 94 -4.46 -27.47 3.13
N ASN A 95 -4.34 -26.95 1.89
CA ASN A 95 -4.16 -27.79 0.69
C ASN A 95 -2.73 -27.71 0.12
N GLY A 96 -1.77 -27.23 0.92
CA GLY A 96 -0.36 -27.16 0.54
C GLY A 96 0.05 -25.91 -0.22
N GLU A 97 -0.82 -24.91 -0.29
CA GLU A 97 -0.50 -23.59 -0.84
C GLU A 97 0.68 -22.95 -0.10
N LYS A 98 1.53 -22.25 -0.86
CA LYS A 98 2.76 -21.69 -0.34
C LYS A 98 2.68 -20.17 -0.20
N ILE A 99 3.45 -19.64 0.75
CA ILE A 99 3.64 -18.19 0.78
C ILE A 99 4.41 -17.74 -0.46
N GLY A 100 4.04 -16.59 -1.01
CA GLY A 100 4.75 -16.03 -2.15
C GLY A 100 6.18 -15.64 -1.76
N LEU A 101 7.15 -15.97 -2.62
CA LEU A 101 8.54 -15.57 -2.41
C LEU A 101 8.95 -14.51 -3.44
N THR A 102 9.72 -13.55 -2.97
CA THR A 102 10.32 -12.52 -3.82
C THR A 102 11.83 -12.56 -3.63
N PHE A 103 12.57 -12.67 -4.72
CA PHE A 103 14.02 -12.47 -4.74
C PHE A 103 14.31 -11.13 -5.40
N THR A 104 15.02 -10.28 -4.69
CA THR A 104 15.41 -8.97 -5.18
C THR A 104 16.74 -9.05 -5.90
N GLU A 105 16.85 -8.41 -7.03
CA GLU A 105 18.10 -8.15 -7.73
C GLU A 105 18.40 -6.65 -7.68
N ILE A 106 19.59 -6.30 -7.27
CA ILE A 106 20.07 -4.91 -7.19
C ILE A 106 21.37 -4.82 -7.99
N LEU A 107 21.26 -4.50 -9.28
CA LEU A 107 22.41 -4.39 -10.17
C LEU A 107 23.16 -3.07 -9.97
N SER A 108 22.43 -2.01 -9.67
CA SER A 108 22.95 -0.70 -9.34
C SER A 108 21.91 0.11 -8.55
N ARG A 109 22.27 1.31 -8.11
CA ARG A 109 21.34 2.25 -7.47
C ARG A 109 20.17 2.70 -8.37
N ALA A 110 20.31 2.56 -9.68
CA ALA A 110 19.31 2.94 -10.67
C ALA A 110 18.59 1.73 -11.28
N ASP A 111 19.16 0.54 -11.13
CA ASP A 111 18.68 -0.69 -11.77
C ASP A 111 18.49 -1.79 -10.72
N SER A 112 17.24 -2.13 -10.49
CA SER A 112 16.82 -3.21 -9.59
C SER A 112 15.59 -3.90 -10.14
N SER A 113 15.52 -5.21 -9.97
CA SER A 113 14.41 -6.04 -10.39
C SER A 113 13.95 -6.98 -9.27
N ILE A 114 12.82 -7.64 -9.49
CA ILE A 114 12.30 -8.65 -8.56
C ILE A 114 11.90 -9.90 -9.33
N LEU A 115 12.37 -11.04 -8.85
CA LEU A 115 11.94 -12.36 -9.29
C LEU A 115 10.92 -12.92 -8.30
N LEU A 116 9.76 -13.33 -8.79
CA LEU A 116 8.63 -13.72 -7.97
C LEU A 116 8.25 -15.18 -8.19
N TYR A 117 8.15 -15.92 -7.09
CA TYR A 117 7.62 -17.28 -7.05
C TYR A 117 6.20 -17.23 -6.46
N ARG A 118 5.19 -17.30 -7.35
CA ARG A 118 3.78 -17.13 -7.00
C ARG A 118 2.85 -18.20 -7.56
N ASN A 119 3.32 -19.40 -7.70
CA ASN A 119 2.49 -20.54 -8.09
C ASN A 119 1.80 -21.13 -6.84
N CYS A 120 0.50 -21.42 -6.90
CA CYS A 120 -0.29 -21.97 -5.80
C CYS A 120 -0.09 -21.22 -4.48
N ILE A 121 -0.29 -19.90 -4.53
CA ILE A 121 0.01 -19.01 -3.40
C ILE A 121 -1.13 -18.85 -2.42
N ALA A 122 -0.76 -18.79 -1.14
CA ALA A 122 -1.67 -18.72 -0.01
C ALA A 122 -2.49 -17.40 0.03
N ASP A 123 -1.89 -16.26 -0.29
CA ASP A 123 -2.54 -14.95 -0.21
C ASP A 123 -3.73 -14.79 -1.18
N LEU A 124 -3.80 -15.57 -2.26
CA LEU A 124 -4.96 -15.62 -3.14
C LEU A 124 -6.02 -16.66 -2.75
N GLN A 125 -5.79 -17.42 -1.68
CA GLN A 125 -6.73 -18.43 -1.16
C GLN A 125 -7.63 -17.93 -0.03
N LEU A 126 -7.69 -16.62 0.20
CA LEU A 126 -8.59 -16.04 1.19
C LEU A 126 -10.04 -16.15 0.70
N PRO A 127 -10.90 -17.00 1.30
CA PRO A 127 -12.28 -17.12 0.87
C PRO A 127 -13.17 -16.04 1.52
N PRO A 128 -14.35 -15.76 0.95
CA PRO A 128 -15.31 -14.82 1.54
C PRO A 128 -15.72 -15.18 2.98
N ASP A 129 -15.70 -16.45 3.35
CA ASP A 129 -16.08 -16.91 4.70
C ASP A 129 -15.07 -16.48 5.78
N ASP A 130 -13.84 -16.20 5.41
CA ASP A 130 -12.83 -15.66 6.34
C ASP A 130 -13.05 -14.16 6.66
N ILE A 131 -13.89 -13.47 5.90
CA ILE A 131 -14.21 -12.06 6.14
C ILE A 131 -15.26 -11.94 7.24
N ASP A 132 -14.80 -11.57 8.41
CA ASP A 132 -15.58 -11.41 9.64
C ASP A 132 -16.29 -10.04 9.65
N GLU A 133 -17.62 -10.04 9.72
CA GLU A 133 -18.43 -8.82 9.72
C GLU A 133 -18.16 -7.93 10.93
N GLU A 134 -18.02 -8.54 12.12
CA GLU A 134 -17.79 -7.78 13.34
C GLU A 134 -16.42 -7.13 13.35
N TYR A 135 -15.41 -7.80 12.77
CA TYR A 135 -14.09 -7.24 12.62
C TYR A 135 -14.08 -6.01 11.70
N ILE A 136 -14.81 -6.07 10.56
CA ILE A 136 -15.00 -4.92 9.68
C ILE A 136 -15.77 -3.79 10.39
N ARG A 137 -16.84 -4.11 11.14
CA ARG A 137 -17.63 -3.13 11.90
C ARG A 137 -16.80 -2.38 12.92
N ASN A 138 -15.84 -3.07 13.55
CA ASN A 138 -14.96 -2.53 14.57
C ASN A 138 -13.71 -1.82 14.00
N THR A 139 -13.68 -1.58 12.70
CA THR A 139 -12.56 -0.98 11.98
C THR A 139 -12.93 0.42 11.47
N LYS A 140 -12.06 1.42 11.72
CA LYS A 140 -12.26 2.80 11.25
C LYS A 140 -12.04 2.92 9.75
N ALA A 141 -10.99 2.24 9.22
CA ALA A 141 -10.68 2.20 7.81
C ALA A 141 -10.23 0.80 7.37
N LEU A 142 -10.68 0.38 6.19
CA LEU A 142 -10.29 -0.85 5.51
C LEU A 142 -9.45 -0.49 4.27
N LEU A 143 -8.20 -0.97 4.21
CA LEU A 143 -7.38 -0.87 3.01
C LEU A 143 -7.50 -2.16 2.20
N ILE A 144 -7.91 -2.02 0.95
CA ILE A 144 -7.89 -3.08 -0.05
C ILE A 144 -6.69 -2.84 -0.96
N SER A 145 -5.79 -3.83 -1.07
CA SER A 145 -4.75 -3.86 -2.09
C SER A 145 -5.28 -4.52 -3.35
N GLY A 146 -5.02 -3.92 -4.51
CA GLY A 146 -5.44 -4.48 -5.80
C GLY A 146 -4.86 -5.87 -6.09
N THR A 147 -3.78 -6.26 -5.42
CA THR A 147 -3.23 -7.62 -5.51
C THR A 147 -4.21 -8.69 -5.05
N SER A 148 -5.14 -8.39 -4.15
CA SER A 148 -6.17 -9.32 -3.68
C SER A 148 -7.26 -9.59 -4.73
N LEU A 149 -7.38 -8.72 -5.74
CA LEU A 149 -8.38 -8.83 -6.80
C LEU A 149 -7.94 -9.70 -7.98
N ALA A 150 -6.69 -10.16 -7.99
CA ALA A 150 -6.10 -10.84 -9.13
C ALA A 150 -6.71 -12.22 -9.42
N ALA A 151 -7.19 -12.94 -8.40
CA ALA A 151 -7.82 -14.26 -8.58
C ALA A 151 -8.82 -14.58 -7.46
N SER A 152 -9.76 -15.47 -7.80
CA SER A 152 -10.65 -16.12 -6.82
C SER A 152 -9.86 -17.15 -5.98
N PRO A 153 -10.24 -17.35 -4.71
CA PRO A 153 -11.38 -16.77 -3.99
C PRO A 153 -11.06 -15.40 -3.30
N SER A 154 -9.83 -14.92 -3.33
CA SER A 154 -9.42 -13.67 -2.67
C SER A 154 -10.16 -12.44 -3.25
N ARG A 155 -10.44 -12.45 -4.53
CA ARG A 155 -11.25 -11.43 -5.21
C ARG A 155 -12.63 -11.26 -4.58
N GLU A 156 -13.35 -12.34 -4.40
CA GLU A 156 -14.68 -12.36 -3.80
C GLU A 156 -14.63 -11.97 -2.32
N ALA A 157 -13.57 -12.35 -1.60
CA ALA A 157 -13.35 -11.92 -0.23
C ALA A 157 -13.15 -10.40 -0.14
N ALA A 158 -12.33 -9.83 -1.01
CA ALA A 158 -12.11 -8.38 -1.07
C ALA A 158 -13.41 -7.63 -1.41
N LEU A 159 -14.19 -8.10 -2.38
CA LEU A 159 -15.48 -7.50 -2.75
C LEU A 159 -16.50 -7.60 -1.59
N LYS A 160 -16.57 -8.74 -0.89
CA LYS A 160 -17.39 -8.86 0.34
C LYS A 160 -16.96 -7.87 1.40
N ALA A 161 -15.64 -7.73 1.64
CA ALA A 161 -15.11 -6.78 2.61
C ALA A 161 -15.50 -5.33 2.28
N VAL A 162 -15.43 -4.94 1.01
CA VAL A 162 -15.89 -3.63 0.51
C VAL A 162 -17.38 -3.43 0.78
N MET A 163 -18.23 -4.41 0.46
CA MET A 163 -19.68 -4.32 0.71
C MET A 163 -20.00 -4.17 2.20
N LEU A 164 -19.32 -4.90 3.05
CA LEU A 164 -19.47 -4.80 4.50
C LEU A 164 -18.97 -3.45 5.04
N ALA A 165 -17.84 -2.97 4.55
CA ALA A 165 -17.31 -1.67 4.90
C ALA A 165 -18.31 -0.54 4.59
N LYS A 166 -18.91 -0.55 3.40
CA LYS A 166 -19.98 0.38 3.02
C LYS A 166 -21.17 0.27 3.96
N ARG A 167 -21.63 -0.95 4.24
CA ARG A 167 -22.78 -1.20 5.14
C ARG A 167 -22.56 -0.65 6.54
N PHE A 168 -21.33 -0.72 7.06
CA PHE A 168 -21.00 -0.29 8.42
C PHE A 168 -20.40 1.12 8.49
N GLY A 169 -20.22 1.81 7.37
CA GLY A 169 -19.60 3.14 7.34
C GLY A 169 -18.10 3.13 7.64
N THR A 170 -17.46 1.97 7.53
CA THR A 170 -15.99 1.84 7.57
C THR A 170 -15.41 2.51 6.32
N LYS A 171 -14.41 3.37 6.49
CA LYS A 171 -13.79 4.07 5.36
C LYS A 171 -13.01 3.10 4.49
N ILE A 172 -13.10 3.25 3.17
CA ILE A 172 -12.44 2.37 2.22
C ILE A 172 -11.27 3.10 1.58
N ILE A 173 -10.10 2.49 1.70
CA ILE A 173 -8.86 2.94 1.06
C ILE A 173 -8.51 1.90 0.01
N PHE A 174 -8.33 2.33 -1.23
CA PHE A 174 -7.90 1.48 -2.31
C PHE A 174 -6.46 1.82 -2.72
N ASP A 175 -5.52 0.95 -2.38
CA ASP A 175 -4.17 0.98 -2.95
C ASP A 175 -4.15 0.08 -4.19
N VAL A 176 -3.98 0.70 -5.35
CA VAL A 176 -4.14 0.02 -6.65
C VAL A 176 -3.13 -1.10 -6.82
N ASP A 177 -1.90 -0.92 -6.37
CA ASP A 177 -0.85 -1.96 -6.21
C ASP A 177 -0.84 -3.00 -7.35
N TYR A 178 -0.68 -2.55 -8.59
CA TYR A 178 -0.66 -3.42 -9.75
C TYR A 178 0.60 -4.28 -9.81
N ARG A 179 0.38 -5.57 -10.13
CA ARG A 179 1.46 -6.54 -10.38
C ARG A 179 1.14 -7.34 -11.64
N SER A 180 1.85 -7.05 -12.72
CA SER A 180 1.58 -7.59 -14.07
C SER A 180 1.48 -9.12 -14.12
N TYR A 181 2.34 -9.82 -13.39
CA TYR A 181 2.39 -11.29 -13.34
C TYR A 181 1.17 -11.94 -12.68
N SER A 182 0.33 -11.18 -11.97
CA SER A 182 -0.85 -11.70 -11.29
C SER A 182 -2.10 -11.75 -12.17
N TRP A 183 -2.08 -11.09 -13.32
CA TRP A 183 -3.26 -10.87 -14.15
C TRP A 183 -3.16 -11.61 -15.48
N LYS A 184 -4.29 -12.15 -15.95
CA LYS A 184 -4.37 -12.85 -17.24
C LYS A 184 -4.55 -11.90 -18.42
N ASN A 185 -5.28 -10.82 -18.23
CA ASN A 185 -5.52 -9.80 -19.23
C ASN A 185 -5.81 -8.42 -18.59
N LYS A 186 -5.73 -7.38 -19.41
CA LYS A 186 -5.92 -5.98 -18.95
C LYS A 186 -7.38 -5.62 -18.66
N ASP A 187 -8.33 -6.27 -19.32
CA ASP A 187 -9.76 -5.99 -19.12
C ASP A 187 -10.20 -6.41 -17.72
N GLU A 188 -9.71 -7.55 -17.20
CA GLU A 188 -9.96 -7.98 -15.83
C GLU A 188 -9.45 -6.92 -14.82
N ILE A 189 -8.29 -6.32 -15.06
CA ILE A 189 -7.75 -5.26 -14.20
C ILE A 189 -8.74 -4.09 -14.15
N SER A 190 -9.14 -3.57 -15.31
CA SER A 190 -10.07 -2.43 -15.38
C SER A 190 -11.40 -2.74 -14.69
N ILE A 191 -11.97 -3.94 -14.92
CA ILE A 191 -13.23 -4.36 -14.31
C ILE A 191 -13.13 -4.38 -12.79
N TYR A 192 -12.21 -5.17 -12.23
CA TYR A 192 -12.18 -5.40 -10.79
C TYR A 192 -11.62 -4.22 -10.00
N TYR A 193 -10.64 -3.51 -10.54
CA TYR A 193 -10.12 -2.30 -9.91
C TYR A 193 -11.18 -1.20 -9.85
N SER A 194 -11.90 -0.98 -10.95
CA SER A 194 -12.96 0.04 -10.98
C SER A 194 -14.14 -0.29 -10.06
N MET A 195 -14.43 -1.58 -9.83
CA MET A 195 -15.48 -1.98 -8.86
C MET A 195 -15.13 -1.54 -7.44
N VAL A 196 -13.88 -1.71 -7.02
CA VAL A 196 -13.43 -1.29 -5.68
C VAL A 196 -13.26 0.23 -5.62
N ALA A 197 -12.66 0.83 -6.65
CA ALA A 197 -12.42 2.27 -6.70
C ALA A 197 -13.70 3.12 -6.61
N ARG A 198 -14.81 2.65 -7.19
CA ARG A 198 -16.14 3.33 -7.09
C ARG A 198 -16.65 3.45 -5.67
N GLU A 199 -16.26 2.54 -4.79
CA GLU A 199 -16.68 2.50 -3.39
C GLU A 199 -15.67 3.15 -2.44
N ALA A 200 -14.45 3.43 -2.92
CA ALA A 200 -13.36 3.93 -2.10
C ALA A 200 -13.54 5.41 -1.70
N ASP A 201 -13.20 5.71 -0.46
CA ASP A 201 -13.07 7.09 0.05
C ASP A 201 -11.71 7.69 -0.33
N ILE A 202 -10.67 6.86 -0.43
CA ILE A 202 -9.31 7.22 -0.86
C ILE A 202 -8.84 6.24 -1.93
N ILE A 203 -8.26 6.76 -3.01
CA ILE A 203 -7.61 5.94 -4.05
C ILE A 203 -6.15 6.39 -4.16
N MET A 204 -5.22 5.44 -4.09
CA MET A 204 -3.79 5.69 -4.24
C MET A 204 -3.22 4.77 -5.32
N GLY A 205 -2.50 5.34 -6.28
CA GLY A 205 -1.88 4.55 -7.34
C GLY A 205 -0.85 5.36 -8.13
N SER A 206 -0.09 4.70 -8.99
CA SER A 206 0.72 5.35 -10.03
C SER A 206 -0.15 5.75 -11.22
N ARG A 207 0.35 6.63 -12.10
CA ARG A 207 -0.38 6.96 -13.34
C ARG A 207 -0.68 5.71 -14.19
N GLU A 208 0.29 4.80 -14.31
CA GLU A 208 0.10 3.54 -15.04
C GLU A 208 -1.04 2.69 -14.44
N GLU A 209 -1.12 2.64 -13.12
CA GLU A 209 -2.18 1.91 -12.41
C GLU A 209 -3.56 2.52 -12.66
N PHE A 210 -3.66 3.84 -12.69
CA PHE A 210 -4.90 4.53 -13.07
C PHE A 210 -5.25 4.27 -14.54
N ASP A 211 -4.28 4.31 -15.46
CA ASP A 211 -4.50 4.01 -16.88
C ASP A 211 -5.07 2.60 -17.07
N LEU A 212 -4.56 1.61 -16.32
CA LEU A 212 -5.07 0.24 -16.35
C LEU A 212 -6.48 0.14 -15.74
N MET A 213 -6.72 0.79 -14.61
CA MET A 213 -8.03 0.81 -13.95
C MET A 213 -9.10 1.48 -14.82
N GLU A 214 -8.74 2.49 -15.58
CA GLU A 214 -9.63 3.31 -16.39
C GLU A 214 -9.79 2.82 -17.86
N ALA A 215 -9.04 1.79 -18.26
CA ALA A 215 -8.92 1.36 -19.64
C ALA A 215 -10.26 1.03 -20.33
N LEU A 216 -11.25 0.49 -19.62
CA LEU A 216 -12.60 0.22 -20.13
C LEU A 216 -13.61 1.34 -19.81
N ILE A 217 -13.20 2.38 -19.09
CA ILE A 217 -14.06 3.52 -18.77
C ILE A 217 -13.81 4.63 -19.79
N GLU A 218 -12.60 5.15 -19.83
CA GLU A 218 -12.14 6.16 -20.79
C GLU A 218 -10.62 6.15 -20.84
N PRO A 219 -10.02 5.49 -21.84
CA PRO A 219 -8.57 5.42 -21.97
C PRO A 219 -7.91 6.79 -22.17
N GLY A 220 -6.72 6.97 -21.61
CA GLY A 220 -5.90 8.16 -21.86
C GLY A 220 -6.31 9.41 -21.10
N ARG A 221 -7.01 9.28 -19.99
CA ARG A 221 -7.28 10.40 -19.08
C ARG A 221 -5.98 10.98 -18.53
N ASP A 222 -5.94 12.29 -18.40
CA ASP A 222 -4.94 12.96 -17.58
C ASP A 222 -5.30 12.86 -16.08
N ASP A 223 -4.41 13.32 -15.23
CA ASP A 223 -4.59 13.24 -13.77
C ASP A 223 -5.83 14.00 -13.27
N LEU A 224 -6.10 15.19 -13.82
CA LEU A 224 -7.26 16.00 -13.43
C LEU A 224 -8.57 15.32 -13.81
N LYS A 225 -8.67 14.76 -15.01
CA LYS A 225 -9.86 14.02 -15.45
C LYS A 225 -10.06 12.75 -14.63
N SER A 226 -8.98 12.02 -14.31
CA SER A 226 -9.03 10.85 -13.42
C SER A 226 -9.55 11.26 -12.05
N ALA A 227 -8.97 12.28 -11.43
CA ALA A 227 -9.40 12.76 -10.12
C ALA A 227 -10.87 13.20 -10.12
N ALA A 228 -11.28 14.01 -11.09
CA ALA A 228 -12.67 14.46 -11.23
C ALA A 228 -13.65 13.30 -11.37
N TYR A 229 -13.30 12.29 -12.18
CA TYR A 229 -14.15 11.11 -12.36
C TYR A 229 -14.32 10.33 -11.04
N TRP A 230 -13.23 10.06 -10.31
CA TRP A 230 -13.32 9.29 -9.08
C TRP A 230 -13.95 10.08 -7.94
N HIS A 231 -13.79 11.41 -7.89
CA HIS A 231 -14.54 12.26 -6.98
C HIS A 231 -16.05 12.21 -7.25
N ALA A 232 -16.46 12.18 -8.52
CA ALA A 232 -17.86 12.04 -8.90
C ALA A 232 -18.46 10.67 -8.50
N GLN A 233 -17.63 9.62 -8.31
CA GLN A 233 -18.10 8.34 -7.77
C GLN A 233 -18.23 8.39 -6.23
N ASN A 234 -17.16 8.47 -5.50
CA ASN A 234 -17.20 8.50 -4.02
C ASN A 234 -15.91 9.08 -3.40
N ALA A 235 -14.78 9.00 -4.10
CA ALA A 235 -13.49 9.34 -3.54
C ALA A 235 -13.44 10.78 -3.00
N LYS A 236 -12.89 10.93 -1.80
CA LYS A 236 -12.61 12.24 -1.18
C LYS A 236 -11.19 12.69 -1.45
N ILE A 237 -10.30 11.74 -1.63
CA ILE A 237 -8.89 11.96 -1.91
C ILE A 237 -8.46 10.98 -3.01
N VAL A 238 -7.82 11.50 -4.06
CA VAL A 238 -7.22 10.72 -5.14
C VAL A 238 -5.74 11.09 -5.21
N ILE A 239 -4.85 10.10 -5.04
CA ILE A 239 -3.40 10.30 -5.07
C ILE A 239 -2.82 9.60 -6.29
N ILE A 240 -2.21 10.38 -7.18
CA ILE A 240 -1.56 9.87 -8.38
C ILE A 240 -0.05 10.04 -8.24
N LYS A 241 0.66 8.91 -8.26
CA LYS A 241 2.12 8.84 -8.05
C LYS A 241 2.84 8.79 -9.41
N HIS A 242 3.94 9.53 -9.52
CA HIS A 242 4.77 9.63 -10.73
C HIS A 242 6.23 9.22 -10.49
N GLY A 243 6.48 8.34 -9.52
CA GLY A 243 7.81 7.86 -9.16
C GLY A 243 8.74 9.02 -8.76
N LYS A 244 9.87 9.16 -9.46
CA LYS A 244 10.87 10.21 -9.17
C LYS A 244 10.36 11.65 -9.35
N ARG A 245 9.21 11.85 -9.99
CA ARG A 245 8.60 13.18 -10.12
C ARG A 245 7.73 13.56 -8.93
N GLY A 246 7.48 12.61 -8.02
CA GLY A 246 6.65 12.83 -6.84
C GLY A 246 5.21 12.34 -7.00
N SER A 247 4.28 12.98 -6.34
CA SER A 247 2.86 12.65 -6.41
C SER A 247 2.00 13.90 -6.25
N THR A 248 0.76 13.83 -6.74
CA THR A 248 -0.24 14.85 -6.51
C THR A 248 -1.46 14.23 -5.84
N ALA A 249 -1.91 14.85 -4.74
CA ALA A 249 -3.18 14.56 -4.11
C ALA A 249 -4.23 15.55 -4.59
N TYR A 250 -5.32 15.04 -5.12
CA TYR A 250 -6.51 15.77 -5.52
C TYR A 250 -7.57 15.57 -4.46
N THR A 251 -8.22 16.64 -4.02
CA THR A 251 -9.24 16.60 -2.98
C THR A 251 -10.61 17.03 -3.51
N CYS A 252 -11.66 16.51 -2.92
CA CYS A 252 -13.03 16.72 -3.39
C CYS A 252 -13.53 18.18 -3.31
N ASP A 253 -12.75 19.09 -2.71
CA ASP A 253 -12.99 20.55 -2.69
C ASP A 253 -12.25 21.30 -3.82
N GLY A 254 -11.70 20.55 -4.81
CA GLY A 254 -11.03 21.11 -5.98
C GLY A 254 -9.58 21.54 -5.77
N LYS A 255 -8.98 21.22 -4.61
CA LYS A 255 -7.56 21.54 -4.39
C LYS A 255 -6.67 20.40 -4.88
N GLN A 256 -5.47 20.78 -5.27
CA GLN A 256 -4.39 19.85 -5.57
C GLN A 256 -3.14 20.19 -4.77
N TYR A 257 -2.49 19.16 -4.26
CA TYR A 257 -1.28 19.25 -3.46
C TYR A 257 -0.20 18.39 -4.10
N THR A 258 0.87 19.01 -4.59
CA THR A 258 1.97 18.30 -5.22
C THR A 258 3.16 18.20 -4.28
N VAL A 259 3.69 17.01 -4.09
CA VAL A 259 4.88 16.74 -3.28
C VAL A 259 6.00 16.20 -4.16
N ARG A 260 7.22 16.71 -3.97
CA ARG A 260 8.45 16.21 -4.59
C ARG A 260 9.17 15.24 -3.65
N PRO A 261 9.83 14.20 -4.15
CA PRO A 261 10.64 13.31 -3.32
C PRO A 261 11.75 14.09 -2.61
N PHE A 262 12.03 13.70 -1.36
CA PHE A 262 13.23 14.16 -0.69
C PHE A 262 14.47 13.55 -1.35
N PRO A 263 15.54 14.32 -1.56
CA PRO A 263 16.78 13.79 -2.11
C PRO A 263 17.42 12.77 -1.17
N VAL A 264 17.62 11.55 -1.65
CA VAL A 264 18.27 10.45 -0.93
C VAL A 264 19.20 9.67 -1.85
N ASP A 265 20.13 8.97 -1.25
CA ASP A 265 20.99 8.02 -1.94
C ASP A 265 20.24 6.66 -2.04
N ALA A 266 19.41 6.53 -3.05
CA ALA A 266 18.54 5.36 -3.21
C ALA A 266 19.37 4.08 -3.43
N LEU A 267 19.00 3.00 -2.75
CA LEU A 267 19.57 1.66 -2.93
C LEU A 267 18.78 0.86 -3.98
N LYS A 268 17.46 1.06 -4.03
CA LYS A 268 16.53 0.30 -4.88
C LYS A 268 15.37 1.17 -5.37
N SER A 269 14.65 0.71 -6.39
CA SER A 269 13.55 1.46 -7.02
C SER A 269 12.15 1.13 -6.48
N PHE A 270 12.03 0.26 -5.46
CA PHE A 270 10.75 -0.22 -4.92
C PHE A 270 10.66 -0.06 -3.40
N GLY A 271 9.45 -0.23 -2.84
CA GLY A 271 9.14 -0.05 -1.41
C GLY A 271 8.79 1.38 -1.02
N GLY A 272 9.12 2.37 -1.85
CA GLY A 272 8.74 3.78 -1.59
C GLY A 272 7.22 3.99 -1.55
N GLY A 273 6.47 3.30 -2.41
CA GLY A 273 5.01 3.38 -2.43
C GLY A 273 4.37 2.93 -1.12
N ASP A 274 4.90 1.87 -0.52
CA ASP A 274 4.40 1.31 0.74
C ASP A 274 4.70 2.26 1.91
N GLY A 275 5.93 2.81 1.96
CA GLY A 275 6.30 3.85 2.92
C GLY A 275 5.43 5.09 2.79
N TYR A 276 5.19 5.54 1.56
CA TYR A 276 4.29 6.66 1.29
C TYR A 276 2.89 6.39 1.85
N GLY A 277 2.31 5.22 1.53
CA GLY A 277 0.98 4.84 2.00
C GLY A 277 0.88 4.82 3.52
N ALA A 278 1.85 4.20 4.20
CA ALA A 278 1.88 4.13 5.66
C ALA A 278 1.95 5.52 6.31
N GLY A 279 2.87 6.38 5.86
CA GLY A 279 3.06 7.72 6.42
C GLY A 279 1.88 8.65 6.13
N PHE A 280 1.37 8.63 4.89
CA PHE A 280 0.21 9.42 4.51
C PHE A 280 -1.02 9.08 5.36
N LEU A 281 -1.32 7.79 5.50
CA LEU A 281 -2.47 7.32 6.27
C LEU A 281 -2.33 7.64 7.76
N TYR A 282 -1.13 7.53 8.32
CA TYR A 282 -0.87 7.95 9.68
C TYR A 282 -1.14 9.44 9.91
N GLY A 283 -0.66 10.31 9.03
CA GLY A 283 -0.92 11.75 9.12
C GLY A 283 -2.41 12.06 9.00
N LEU A 284 -3.09 11.45 8.03
CA LEU A 284 -4.53 11.63 7.84
C LEU A 284 -5.34 11.15 9.06
N TYR A 285 -4.97 9.99 9.62
CA TYR A 285 -5.58 9.44 10.82
C TYR A 285 -5.34 10.33 12.04
N SER A 286 -4.16 10.93 12.15
CA SER A 286 -3.80 11.88 13.21
C SER A 286 -4.47 13.24 13.07
N GLY A 287 -5.25 13.46 12.01
CA GLY A 287 -5.98 14.70 11.77
C GLY A 287 -5.11 15.85 11.27
N TRP A 288 -3.95 15.56 10.67
CA TRP A 288 -3.06 16.57 10.12
C TRP A 288 -3.65 17.24 8.87
N GLU A 289 -3.15 18.42 8.55
CA GLU A 289 -3.46 19.05 7.26
C GLU A 289 -2.87 18.26 6.10
N MET A 290 -3.47 18.34 4.92
CA MET A 290 -3.05 17.57 3.74
C MET A 290 -1.56 17.77 3.40
N TYR A 291 -1.08 19.00 3.57
CA TYR A 291 0.33 19.35 3.39
C TYR A 291 1.24 18.44 4.24
N ASP A 292 0.97 18.34 5.54
CA ASP A 292 1.79 17.55 6.48
C ASP A 292 1.67 16.06 6.23
N CYS A 293 0.47 15.58 5.85
CA CYS A 293 0.26 14.17 5.49
C CYS A 293 1.12 13.76 4.29
N LEU A 294 1.16 14.60 3.25
CA LEU A 294 1.92 14.33 2.02
C LEU A 294 3.42 14.44 2.25
N GLU A 295 3.85 15.44 3.01
CA GLU A 295 5.26 15.63 3.34
C GLU A 295 5.79 14.41 4.12
N PHE A 296 5.06 13.99 5.15
CA PHE A 296 5.44 12.84 5.97
C PHE A 296 5.45 11.53 5.17
N GLY A 297 4.41 11.28 4.37
CA GLY A 297 4.36 10.10 3.50
C GLY A 297 5.50 10.09 2.48
N CYS A 298 5.81 11.24 1.87
CA CYS A 298 6.90 11.37 0.91
C CYS A 298 8.29 11.21 1.56
N ALA A 299 8.47 11.72 2.77
CA ALA A 299 9.69 11.54 3.54
C ALA A 299 9.92 10.04 3.84
N GLN A 300 8.90 9.36 4.34
CA GLN A 300 8.97 7.92 4.58
C GLN A 300 9.25 7.13 3.29
N ALA A 301 8.61 7.49 2.16
CA ALA A 301 8.89 6.89 0.87
C ALA A 301 10.37 7.04 0.47
N SER A 302 10.93 8.23 0.66
CA SER A 302 12.33 8.52 0.34
C SER A 302 13.30 7.74 1.23
N MET A 303 13.01 7.59 2.52
CA MET A 303 13.78 6.74 3.42
C MET A 303 13.72 5.26 3.01
N MET A 304 12.55 4.78 2.57
CA MET A 304 12.38 3.37 2.19
C MET A 304 13.12 2.96 0.91
N VAL A 305 13.26 3.84 -0.06
CA VAL A 305 14.08 3.51 -1.25
C VAL A 305 15.59 3.50 -0.96
N ALA A 306 16.02 4.08 0.15
CA ALA A 306 17.40 4.01 0.64
C ALA A 306 17.65 2.81 1.57
N ALA A 307 16.59 2.18 2.10
CA ALA A 307 16.65 1.06 3.02
C ALA A 307 16.80 -0.28 2.29
N HIS A 308 17.40 -1.29 2.94
CA HIS A 308 17.59 -2.64 2.36
C HIS A 308 16.28 -3.46 2.36
N SER A 309 15.45 -3.34 3.41
CA SER A 309 14.13 -4.00 3.47
C SER A 309 12.97 -3.02 3.22
N CYS A 310 11.77 -3.58 3.01
CA CYS A 310 10.54 -2.78 2.93
C CYS A 310 9.67 -2.90 4.20
N SER A 311 10.07 -3.71 5.18
CA SER A 311 9.35 -3.95 6.43
C SER A 311 10.21 -3.70 7.67
N GLU A 312 11.30 -4.46 7.89
CA GLU A 312 12.13 -4.35 9.09
C GLU A 312 12.78 -2.97 9.27
N GLU A 313 13.05 -2.26 8.19
CA GLU A 313 13.64 -0.92 8.18
C GLU A 313 12.63 0.22 8.00
N MET A 314 11.34 -0.07 8.13
CA MET A 314 10.33 0.99 8.21
C MET A 314 10.65 1.93 9.36
N PRO A 315 10.82 3.25 9.10
CA PRO A 315 11.19 4.20 10.14
C PRO A 315 10.03 4.46 11.11
N ARG A 316 10.37 4.89 12.32
CA ARG A 316 9.40 5.41 13.28
C ARG A 316 9.10 6.89 13.03
N ALA A 317 8.00 7.38 13.58
CA ALA A 317 7.55 8.75 13.34
C ALA A 317 8.61 9.81 13.72
N GLU A 318 9.33 9.61 14.81
CA GLU A 318 10.38 10.53 15.26
C GLU A 318 11.56 10.60 14.29
N GLU A 319 11.91 9.48 13.67
CA GLU A 319 12.98 9.39 12.67
C GLU A 319 12.59 10.13 11.39
N ILE A 320 11.32 10.00 10.97
CA ILE A 320 10.78 10.70 9.81
C ILE A 320 10.75 12.21 10.06
N HIS A 321 10.27 12.65 11.22
CA HIS A 321 10.28 14.07 11.58
C HIS A 321 11.71 14.66 11.63
N ALA A 322 12.68 13.90 12.14
CA ALA A 322 14.08 14.33 12.14
C ALA A 322 14.63 14.46 10.70
N PHE A 323 14.30 13.46 9.85
CA PHE A 323 14.69 13.48 8.44
C PHE A 323 14.07 14.66 7.67
N ILE A 324 12.78 14.96 7.89
CA ILE A 324 12.10 16.12 7.28
C ILE A 324 12.82 17.41 7.67
N ARG A 325 13.05 17.64 8.98
CA ARG A 325 13.74 18.86 9.45
C ARG A 325 15.11 19.04 8.78
N ALA A 326 15.94 18.02 8.83
CA ALA A 326 17.28 18.07 8.24
C ALA A 326 17.25 18.29 6.72
N SER A 327 16.28 17.70 6.03
CA SER A 327 16.11 17.83 4.58
C SER A 327 15.61 19.22 4.20
N LYS A 328 14.66 19.79 4.94
CA LYS A 328 14.15 21.16 4.68
C LYS A 328 15.21 22.21 4.89
N GLU A 329 16.06 22.07 5.90
CA GLU A 329 17.21 22.97 6.11
C GLU A 329 18.17 22.98 4.92
N LYS A 330 18.32 21.84 4.23
CA LYS A 330 19.26 21.68 3.12
C LYS A 330 18.66 21.97 1.75
N TYR A 331 17.39 21.59 1.53
CA TYR A 331 16.77 21.56 0.20
C TYR A 331 15.51 22.43 0.09
N GLY A 332 15.02 23.02 1.19
CA GLY A 332 13.78 23.80 1.22
C GLY A 332 12.52 22.95 1.27
N GLU A 333 11.37 23.59 1.02
CA GLU A 333 10.06 22.94 1.04
C GLU A 333 9.85 21.98 -0.14
N THR A 334 9.18 20.86 0.12
CA THR A 334 8.93 19.81 -0.87
C THR A 334 7.48 19.76 -1.36
N VAL A 335 6.55 20.34 -0.59
CA VAL A 335 5.12 20.35 -0.92
C VAL A 335 4.69 21.72 -1.40
N CYS A 336 3.91 21.79 -2.47
CA CYS A 336 3.18 22.97 -2.90
C CYS A 336 1.68 22.66 -2.99
N CYS A 337 0.86 23.66 -2.73
CA CYS A 337 -0.59 23.59 -2.88
C CYS A 337 -1.00 24.56 -3.99
N ASP A 338 -1.50 24.02 -5.09
CA ASP A 338 -2.13 24.80 -6.15
C ASP A 338 -3.64 24.80 -5.91
N ARG A 339 -4.27 25.97 -5.97
CA ARG A 339 -5.72 26.09 -6.00
C ARG A 339 -6.11 26.24 -7.46
N GLU A 340 -6.91 25.33 -8.00
CA GLU A 340 -7.63 25.65 -9.22
C GLU A 340 -8.63 26.76 -8.86
N GLU A 341 -8.49 27.92 -9.49
CA GLU A 341 -9.60 28.88 -9.58
C GLU A 341 -10.67 28.24 -10.45
N MET A 342 -11.78 27.79 -9.82
CA MET A 342 -12.99 27.36 -10.53
C MET A 342 -13.65 28.54 -11.23
#